data_eb45d64b9b47d58e5360d78200292778
#
_entry.id   eb45d64b9b47d58e5360d78200292778
#
_cell.length_a   1.000
_cell.length_b   1.000
_cell.length_c   1.000
_cell.angle_alpha   90.00
_cell.angle_beta   90.00
_cell.angle_gamma   90.00
#
_symmetry.space_group_name_H-M   'P 1'
#
loop_
_entity.id
_entity.type
_entity.pdbx_description
1 polymer ?
#
loop_
_entity_poly.entity_id
_entity_poly.type
_entity_poly.pdbx_seq_one_letter_code
_entity_poly.pdbx_strand_id
1 'polypeptide(L)'
;KIMAAYSSPETVTTTTIMGQEPQLPETVTVNGAEKAVTWNLEGVSFAGNPYSYVTVTGSVEGSIVAATAQVQLIPENVEYMIDSNNIGSQTWENVKAVSDKLLNTEAADQAKTEENSWGYTSVVGDSGDMKGYSEVSSTNPYAGGWWARGSKNITYQVTLPAGEHQIMLGCTGWWSMGREMDVYYSVNGGAESKLCDFDAVKSSETYAEGTIELPEEAVVTLTVKKAAGDDPILSWISISDVTKAPDPTPDPDPTPDPDPTPDPDPTPTPDPDPTPEPAHADGLANSPEADGSWYYYLDGKVAEGVTTVAQNAYGWFYINHGKVDFSYTGLAQNAYGWWKIVGGVVDFNCNGLEANEYGWWKVTG
;
A
#
# COMPACT_ATOMS: atom_id res chain seq x y z
N LYS A 1 -28.39 -30.96 31.52
CA LYS A 1 -27.28 -31.02 30.52
C LYS A 1 -26.61 -29.68 30.55
N ILE A 2 -25.50 -29.55 31.26
CA ILE A 2 -24.70 -28.31 31.22
C ILE A 2 -24.08 -28.28 29.83
N MET A 3 -24.47 -27.34 29.00
CA MET A 3 -23.75 -27.08 27.76
C MET A 3 -22.43 -26.45 28.14
N ALA A 4 -21.31 -27.07 27.76
CA ALA A 4 -20.03 -26.44 27.87
C ALA A 4 -20.04 -25.11 27.09
N ALA A 5 -19.66 -24.04 27.74
CA ALA A 5 -19.50 -22.77 27.05
C ALA A 5 -18.35 -22.95 26.05
N TYR A 6 -18.61 -22.79 24.78
CA TYR A 6 -17.55 -22.75 23.78
C TYR A 6 -16.76 -21.46 23.99
N SER A 7 -15.47 -21.59 24.24
CA SER A 7 -14.59 -20.43 24.34
C SER A 7 -14.03 -20.11 22.96
N SER A 8 -14.08 -18.84 22.63
CA SER A 8 -13.44 -18.33 21.43
C SER A 8 -11.91 -18.34 21.60
N PRO A 9 -11.15 -18.67 20.56
CA PRO A 9 -9.71 -18.44 20.55
C PRO A 9 -9.39 -16.96 20.82
N GLU A 10 -8.27 -16.68 21.45
CA GLU A 10 -7.75 -15.31 21.56
C GLU A 10 -7.43 -14.77 20.17
N THR A 11 -7.79 -13.49 19.93
CA THR A 11 -7.48 -12.83 18.66
C THR A 11 -5.98 -12.58 18.56
N VAL A 12 -5.38 -13.02 17.47
CA VAL A 12 -4.00 -12.70 17.12
C VAL A 12 -3.95 -11.29 16.54
N THR A 13 -2.99 -10.48 16.99
CA THR A 13 -2.70 -9.18 16.36
C THR A 13 -1.26 -9.21 15.85
N THR A 14 -1.07 -8.89 14.59
CA THR A 14 0.25 -8.90 13.94
C THR A 14 0.31 -7.84 12.83
N THR A 15 1.46 -7.74 12.18
CA THR A 15 1.71 -6.79 11.10
C THR A 15 2.24 -7.51 9.87
N THR A 16 2.12 -6.86 8.73
CA THR A 16 2.86 -7.24 7.51
C THR A 16 3.18 -6.00 6.68
N ILE A 17 4.20 -6.08 5.85
CA ILE A 17 4.43 -5.07 4.81
C ILE A 17 3.30 -5.18 3.79
N MET A 18 2.80 -4.05 3.34
CA MET A 18 1.73 -3.99 2.33
C MET A 18 2.09 -4.82 1.11
N GLY A 19 1.14 -5.65 0.67
CA GLY A 19 1.34 -6.59 -0.45
C GLY A 19 2.06 -7.90 -0.09
N GLN A 20 2.55 -8.06 1.14
CA GLN A 20 3.22 -9.30 1.60
C GLN A 20 2.32 -10.10 2.54
N GLU A 21 2.45 -11.42 2.50
CA GLU A 21 1.75 -12.30 3.44
C GLU A 21 2.34 -12.17 4.85
N PRO A 22 1.50 -12.14 5.91
CA PRO A 22 1.95 -12.03 7.28
C PRO A 22 2.56 -13.33 7.80
N GLN A 23 3.46 -13.22 8.76
CA GLN A 23 3.87 -14.34 9.60
C GLN A 23 2.81 -14.55 10.69
N LEU A 24 2.03 -15.62 10.60
CA LEU A 24 1.00 -15.97 11.57
C LEU A 24 1.47 -17.15 12.46
N PRO A 25 1.09 -17.18 13.75
CA PRO A 25 1.52 -18.25 14.65
C PRO A 25 0.87 -19.59 14.26
N GLU A 26 1.57 -20.68 14.55
CA GLU A 26 1.06 -22.05 14.32
C GLU A 26 0.04 -22.49 15.39
N THR A 27 -0.04 -21.77 16.51
CA THR A 27 -0.96 -22.06 17.61
C THR A 27 -1.70 -20.79 18.06
N VAL A 28 -2.86 -20.99 18.69
CA VAL A 28 -3.65 -19.95 19.35
C VAL A 28 -4.09 -20.42 20.71
N THR A 29 -4.26 -19.48 21.65
CA THR A 29 -4.74 -19.80 23.00
C THR A 29 -6.27 -19.97 23.01
N VAL A 30 -6.72 -21.12 23.55
CA VAL A 30 -8.14 -21.40 23.79
C VAL A 30 -8.28 -21.89 25.23
N ASN A 31 -8.98 -21.16 26.10
CA ASN A 31 -9.11 -21.46 27.53
C ASN A 31 -7.75 -21.64 28.25
N GLY A 32 -6.76 -20.83 27.91
CA GLY A 32 -5.42 -20.89 28.49
C GLY A 32 -4.59 -22.09 28.01
N ALA A 33 -5.02 -22.79 26.97
CA ALA A 33 -4.29 -23.90 26.35
C ALA A 33 -3.96 -23.57 24.89
N GLU A 34 -2.70 -23.85 24.50
CA GLU A 34 -2.28 -23.76 23.11
C GLU A 34 -2.96 -24.82 22.24
N LYS A 35 -3.47 -24.41 21.09
CA LYS A 35 -4.11 -25.26 20.08
C LYS A 35 -3.54 -24.96 18.72
N ALA A 36 -3.28 -26.00 17.94
CA ALA A 36 -2.86 -25.85 16.55
C ALA A 36 -3.93 -25.11 15.74
N VAL A 37 -3.49 -24.18 14.88
CA VAL A 37 -4.36 -23.42 13.98
C VAL A 37 -3.84 -23.55 12.55
N THR A 38 -4.77 -23.68 11.61
CA THR A 38 -4.51 -23.60 10.18
C THR A 38 -5.21 -22.35 9.64
N TRP A 39 -4.41 -21.34 9.28
CA TRP A 39 -4.91 -20.07 8.75
C TRP A 39 -5.35 -20.23 7.30
N ASN A 40 -6.43 -19.55 6.92
CA ASN A 40 -6.90 -19.48 5.54
C ASN A 40 -6.50 -18.13 4.94
N LEU A 41 -5.50 -18.16 4.05
CA LEU A 41 -5.01 -16.98 3.33
C LEU A 41 -5.59 -16.91 1.90
N GLU A 42 -6.33 -17.93 1.48
CA GLU A 42 -6.90 -17.97 0.13
C GLU A 42 -7.87 -16.81 -0.12
N GLY A 43 -7.58 -16.01 -1.12
CA GLY A 43 -8.38 -14.83 -1.49
C GLY A 43 -8.24 -13.63 -0.54
N VAL A 44 -7.36 -13.68 0.47
CA VAL A 44 -7.08 -12.55 1.34
C VAL A 44 -6.07 -11.63 0.66
N SER A 45 -6.42 -10.35 0.49
CA SER A 45 -5.52 -9.33 -0.02
C SER A 45 -4.88 -8.54 1.12
N PHE A 46 -3.57 -8.41 1.09
CA PHE A 46 -2.80 -7.55 2.00
C PHE A 46 -2.41 -6.20 1.34
N ALA A 47 -3.00 -5.89 0.18
CA ALA A 47 -2.92 -4.60 -0.48
C ALA A 47 -4.18 -3.79 -0.15
N GLY A 48 -4.12 -2.99 0.90
CA GLY A 48 -5.23 -2.15 1.38
C GLY A 48 -4.76 -0.72 1.69
N ASN A 49 -5.57 0.05 2.41
CA ASN A 49 -5.13 1.35 2.90
C ASN A 49 -3.97 1.19 3.90
N PRO A 50 -2.96 2.07 3.85
CA PRO A 50 -1.88 2.07 4.83
C PRO A 50 -2.44 2.07 6.26
N TYR A 51 -1.86 1.26 7.15
CA TYR A 51 -2.22 1.14 8.56
C TYR A 51 -3.65 0.62 8.86
N SER A 52 -4.41 0.22 7.84
CA SER A 52 -5.67 -0.49 8.04
C SER A 52 -5.43 -1.94 8.47
N TYR A 53 -6.48 -2.60 8.95
CA TYR A 53 -6.41 -3.99 9.38
C TYR A 53 -7.10 -4.93 8.41
N VAL A 54 -6.44 -6.03 8.08
CA VAL A 54 -7.00 -7.16 7.35
C VAL A 54 -7.31 -8.29 8.33
N THR A 55 -8.52 -8.84 8.26
CA THR A 55 -8.92 -9.97 9.09
C THR A 55 -8.63 -11.29 8.38
N VAL A 56 -7.84 -12.14 9.04
CA VAL A 56 -7.60 -13.53 8.61
C VAL A 56 -8.29 -14.47 9.57
N THR A 57 -8.93 -15.52 9.03
CA THR A 57 -9.57 -16.57 9.85
C THR A 57 -8.81 -17.89 9.76
N GLY A 58 -8.87 -18.68 10.80
CA GLY A 58 -8.17 -19.98 10.85
C GLY A 58 -9.00 -21.06 11.54
N SER A 59 -8.81 -22.31 11.11
CA SER A 59 -9.38 -23.49 11.74
C SER A 59 -8.53 -23.94 12.93
N VAL A 60 -9.15 -24.13 14.09
CA VAL A 60 -8.46 -24.53 15.34
C VAL A 60 -8.74 -25.98 15.65
N GLU A 61 -7.71 -26.76 15.95
CA GLU A 61 -7.83 -28.17 16.28
C GLU A 61 -8.77 -28.41 17.49
N GLY A 62 -9.81 -29.21 17.27
CA GLY A 62 -10.79 -29.56 18.31
C GLY A 62 -11.75 -28.43 18.70
N SER A 63 -11.79 -27.32 17.95
CA SER A 63 -12.72 -26.21 18.16
C SER A 63 -13.68 -26.08 16.98
N ILE A 64 -14.91 -25.68 17.28
CA ILE A 64 -15.90 -25.28 16.26
C ILE A 64 -15.88 -23.75 16.03
N VAL A 65 -15.13 -23.03 16.87
CA VAL A 65 -14.97 -21.58 16.73
C VAL A 65 -13.65 -21.31 16.02
N ALA A 66 -13.72 -20.57 14.94
CA ALA A 66 -12.55 -20.17 14.17
C ALA A 66 -11.67 -19.19 14.98
N ALA A 67 -10.37 -19.26 14.77
CA ALA A 67 -9.44 -18.23 15.21
C ALA A 67 -9.54 -17.00 14.27
N THR A 68 -9.16 -15.84 14.79
CA THR A 68 -9.11 -14.58 14.04
C THR A 68 -7.76 -13.94 14.25
N ALA A 69 -7.12 -13.51 13.18
CA ALA A 69 -5.98 -12.62 13.21
C ALA A 69 -6.35 -11.25 12.61
N GLN A 70 -5.95 -10.19 13.30
CA GLN A 70 -6.00 -8.81 12.82
C GLN A 70 -4.57 -8.43 12.37
N VAL A 71 -4.40 -8.27 11.07
CA VAL A 71 -3.10 -7.98 10.44
C VAL A 71 -3.08 -6.53 10.03
N GLN A 72 -2.22 -5.70 10.66
CA GLN A 72 -2.06 -4.32 10.25
C GLN A 72 -1.12 -4.22 9.05
N LEU A 73 -1.52 -3.44 8.05
CA LEU A 73 -0.77 -3.22 6.82
C LEU A 73 0.21 -2.05 7.01
N ILE A 74 1.50 -2.33 6.90
CA ILE A 74 2.56 -1.32 7.10
C ILE A 74 3.21 -1.01 5.74
N PRO A 75 3.35 0.25 5.34
CA PRO A 75 4.16 0.63 4.18
C PRO A 75 5.61 0.18 4.32
N GLU A 76 6.29 -0.08 3.21
CA GLU A 76 7.70 -0.48 3.21
C GLU A 76 8.61 0.72 3.51
N ASN A 77 9.77 0.48 4.14
CA ASN A 77 10.84 1.47 4.38
C ASN A 77 10.38 2.78 5.04
N VAL A 78 9.45 2.69 6.00
CA VAL A 78 8.95 3.87 6.71
C VAL A 78 10.07 4.57 7.49
N GLU A 79 10.27 5.86 7.22
CA GLU A 79 11.18 6.75 7.93
C GLU A 79 10.48 7.56 9.04
N TYR A 80 9.23 7.91 8.82
CA TYR A 80 8.40 8.59 9.81
C TYR A 80 7.00 7.97 9.85
N MET A 81 6.54 7.63 11.04
CA MET A 81 5.15 7.38 11.36
C MET A 81 4.71 8.35 12.45
N ILE A 82 3.91 9.34 12.10
CA ILE A 82 3.38 10.37 12.98
C ILE A 82 1.89 10.15 13.13
N ASP A 83 1.46 9.70 14.29
CA ASP A 83 0.06 9.54 14.66
C ASP A 83 -0.40 10.84 15.33
N SER A 84 -1.05 11.69 14.55
CA SER A 84 -1.36 13.08 14.90
C SER A 84 -2.24 13.20 16.13
N ASN A 85 -1.91 14.12 17.06
CA ASN A 85 -2.61 14.34 18.32
C ASN A 85 -2.62 13.13 19.29
N ASN A 86 -1.79 12.11 19.03
CA ASN A 86 -1.72 10.92 19.87
C ASN A 86 -0.57 11.02 20.89
N ILE A 87 -0.79 10.47 22.07
CA ILE A 87 0.21 10.42 23.15
C ILE A 87 0.92 9.08 23.24
N GLY A 88 0.50 8.09 22.44
CA GLY A 88 1.10 6.76 22.35
C GLY A 88 0.39 5.95 21.27
N SER A 89 1.11 5.52 20.26
CA SER A 89 0.57 4.85 19.08
C SER A 89 1.09 3.43 18.96
N GLN A 90 0.19 2.45 18.99
CA GLN A 90 0.51 1.07 18.68
C GLN A 90 0.97 0.92 17.22
N THR A 91 0.43 1.75 16.32
CA THR A 91 0.86 1.77 14.92
C THR A 91 2.32 2.17 14.79
N TRP A 92 2.78 3.17 15.57
CA TRP A 92 4.20 3.52 15.61
C TRP A 92 5.07 2.36 16.14
N GLU A 93 4.66 1.68 17.22
CA GLU A 93 5.36 0.51 17.73
C GLU A 93 5.42 -0.63 16.69
N ASN A 94 4.33 -0.82 15.94
CA ASN A 94 4.28 -1.81 14.87
C ASN A 94 5.23 -1.46 13.71
N VAL A 95 5.29 -0.19 13.31
CA VAL A 95 6.24 0.30 12.31
C VAL A 95 7.67 0.10 12.78
N LYS A 96 7.98 0.48 14.02
CA LYS A 96 9.31 0.31 14.64
C LYS A 96 9.76 -1.16 14.67
N ALA A 97 8.83 -2.09 14.76
CA ALA A 97 9.14 -3.51 14.77
C ALA A 97 9.53 -4.07 13.38
N VAL A 98 9.13 -3.40 12.29
CA VAL A 98 9.32 -3.90 10.92
C VAL A 98 10.16 -2.98 10.02
N SER A 99 10.31 -1.70 10.36
CA SER A 99 11.16 -0.76 9.61
C SER A 99 12.48 -0.51 10.32
N ASP A 100 13.58 -0.73 9.64
CA ASP A 100 14.93 -0.34 10.08
C ASP A 100 15.32 1.09 9.68
N LYS A 101 14.43 1.78 8.95
CA LYS A 101 14.61 3.15 8.45
C LYS A 101 14.01 4.22 9.37
N LEU A 102 13.26 3.84 10.42
CA LEU A 102 12.47 4.75 11.24
C LEU A 102 13.33 5.81 11.92
N LEU A 103 13.09 7.09 11.61
CA LEU A 103 13.82 8.25 12.10
C LEU A 103 13.15 8.90 13.33
N ASN A 104 11.81 8.85 13.44
CA ASN A 104 11.16 9.38 14.64
C ASN A 104 11.24 8.38 15.80
N THR A 105 11.82 8.86 16.91
CA THR A 105 12.12 8.03 18.09
C THR A 105 10.98 7.97 19.11
N GLU A 106 9.94 8.79 18.91
CA GLU A 106 8.83 8.95 19.85
C GLU A 106 7.51 8.56 19.18
N ALA A 107 6.71 7.75 19.90
CA ALA A 107 5.36 7.37 19.48
C ALA A 107 4.35 8.51 19.68
N ALA A 108 4.63 9.43 20.60
CA ALA A 108 3.75 10.56 20.88
C ALA A 108 3.96 11.69 19.88
N ASP A 109 2.85 12.28 19.41
CA ASP A 109 2.91 13.51 18.61
C ASP A 109 3.47 14.68 19.43
N GLN A 110 4.25 15.54 18.81
CA GLN A 110 4.99 16.59 19.51
C GLN A 110 5.08 17.89 18.72
N ALA A 111 5.26 18.99 19.45
CA ALA A 111 5.61 20.26 18.83
C ALA A 111 7.04 20.23 18.27
N LYS A 112 7.27 20.84 17.12
CA LYS A 112 8.60 21.07 16.58
C LYS A 112 9.36 22.07 17.43
N THR A 113 10.57 21.72 17.82
CA THR A 113 11.51 22.56 18.57
C THR A 113 12.85 22.60 17.84
N GLU A 114 13.81 23.34 18.36
CA GLU A 114 15.20 23.33 17.84
C GLU A 114 15.92 22.01 18.17
N GLU A 115 15.44 21.27 19.17
CA GLU A 115 16.12 20.07 19.69
C GLU A 115 15.63 18.77 19.02
N ASN A 116 14.44 18.77 18.41
CA ASN A 116 13.89 17.58 17.74
C ASN A 116 13.91 17.70 16.20
N SER A 117 13.99 16.55 15.52
CA SER A 117 14.03 16.49 14.05
C SER A 117 12.66 16.62 13.40
N TRP A 118 11.55 16.52 14.16
CA TRP A 118 10.20 16.53 13.62
C TRP A 118 9.17 17.05 14.63
N GLY A 119 8.02 17.47 14.14
CA GLY A 119 6.86 17.85 14.96
C GLY A 119 5.96 18.86 14.25
N TYR A 120 4.80 19.14 14.87
CA TYR A 120 3.89 20.16 14.38
C TYR A 120 4.40 21.57 14.69
N THR A 121 4.15 22.51 13.79
CA THR A 121 4.51 23.94 13.95
C THR A 121 3.28 24.84 14.14
N SER A 122 2.07 24.34 13.85
CA SER A 122 0.82 25.05 14.09
C SER A 122 0.55 25.25 15.58
N VAL A 123 -0.02 26.36 15.95
CA VAL A 123 -0.35 26.67 17.36
C VAL A 123 -1.57 25.88 17.81
N VAL A 124 -1.41 25.08 18.86
CA VAL A 124 -2.47 24.25 19.44
C VAL A 124 -3.27 25.01 20.49
N GLY A 125 -4.58 24.82 20.52
CA GLY A 125 -5.45 25.29 21.59
C GLY A 125 -6.71 26.00 21.14
N ASP A 126 -7.51 26.48 22.10
CA ASP A 126 -8.80 27.09 21.81
C ASP A 126 -8.72 28.44 21.06
N SER A 127 -7.63 29.15 21.17
CA SER A 127 -7.29 30.36 20.40
C SER A 127 -6.21 30.10 19.32
N GLY A 128 -5.76 28.85 19.17
CA GLY A 128 -4.70 28.47 18.24
C GLY A 128 -5.18 28.22 16.82
N ASP A 129 -4.25 27.74 16.00
CA ASP A 129 -4.49 27.39 14.62
C ASP A 129 -5.20 26.06 14.47
N MET A 130 -4.89 25.10 15.34
CA MET A 130 -5.46 23.76 15.32
C MET A 130 -5.88 23.28 16.71
N LYS A 131 -6.74 22.27 16.72
CA LYS A 131 -7.25 21.61 17.93
C LYS A 131 -7.33 20.10 17.72
N GLY A 132 -7.08 19.34 18.79
CA GLY A 132 -7.22 17.90 18.78
C GLY A 132 -8.66 17.45 18.66
N TYR A 133 -8.91 16.43 17.86
CA TYR A 133 -10.14 15.65 17.88
C TYR A 133 -10.10 14.69 19.06
N SER A 134 -11.19 14.59 19.81
CA SER A 134 -11.20 13.90 21.11
C SER A 134 -11.25 12.38 21.05
N GLU A 135 -11.57 11.82 19.88
CA GLU A 135 -11.70 10.36 19.70
C GLU A 135 -10.40 9.78 19.17
N VAL A 136 -9.30 9.94 19.91
CA VAL A 136 -8.03 9.28 19.56
C VAL A 136 -8.04 7.81 19.98
N SER A 137 -7.37 6.98 19.23
CA SER A 137 -7.16 5.56 19.48
C SER A 137 -5.69 5.22 19.37
N SER A 138 -5.17 4.46 20.32
CA SER A 138 -3.78 4.00 20.25
C SER A 138 -3.56 2.90 19.20
N THR A 139 -4.63 2.26 18.72
CA THR A 139 -4.57 1.11 17.80
C THR A 139 -5.10 1.42 16.40
N ASN A 140 -5.84 2.50 16.22
CA ASN A 140 -6.35 2.93 14.91
C ASN A 140 -5.93 4.37 14.63
N PRO A 141 -4.92 4.61 13.78
CA PRO A 141 -4.41 5.95 13.51
C PRO A 141 -5.40 6.84 12.75
N TYR A 142 -6.46 6.27 12.15
CA TYR A 142 -7.51 7.04 11.50
C TYR A 142 -8.56 7.62 12.46
N ALA A 143 -8.62 7.13 13.70
CA ALA A 143 -9.69 7.48 14.64
C ALA A 143 -9.59 8.90 15.19
N GLY A 144 -8.39 9.46 15.31
CA GLY A 144 -8.13 10.76 15.91
C GLY A 144 -7.25 11.65 15.04
N GLY A 145 -6.83 12.79 15.59
CA GLY A 145 -5.89 13.68 14.93
C GLY A 145 -6.13 15.15 15.22
N TRP A 146 -5.65 16.01 14.33
CA TRP A 146 -5.83 17.46 14.37
C TRP A 146 -6.91 17.92 13.39
N TRP A 147 -7.61 19.00 13.75
CA TRP A 147 -8.39 19.79 12.83
C TRP A 147 -7.99 21.27 12.95
N ALA A 148 -7.85 21.96 11.83
CA ALA A 148 -7.53 23.37 11.80
C ALA A 148 -8.82 24.23 11.72
N ARG A 149 -8.75 25.48 12.15
CA ARG A 149 -9.92 26.36 12.22
C ARG A 149 -10.01 27.28 11.01
N GLY A 150 -11.10 27.23 10.30
CA GLY A 150 -11.41 28.16 9.21
C GLY A 150 -10.33 28.15 8.14
N SER A 151 -9.61 29.25 7.98
CA SER A 151 -8.52 29.42 7.02
C SER A 151 -7.13 29.05 7.55
N LYS A 152 -7.07 28.42 8.73
CA LYS A 152 -5.81 27.97 9.33
C LYS A 152 -5.39 26.62 8.74
N ASN A 153 -4.14 26.27 8.95
CA ASN A 153 -3.52 25.08 8.37
C ASN A 153 -3.01 24.14 9.48
N ILE A 154 -2.84 22.86 9.13
CA ILE A 154 -2.09 21.90 9.94
C ILE A 154 -0.72 21.80 9.30
N THR A 155 0.34 22.11 10.07
CA THR A 155 1.70 22.17 9.54
C THR A 155 2.64 21.36 10.39
N TYR A 156 3.44 20.52 9.74
CA TYR A 156 4.52 19.74 10.34
C TYR A 156 5.84 20.05 9.68
N GLN A 157 6.91 19.86 10.42
CA GLN A 157 8.28 19.84 9.90
C GLN A 157 8.93 18.50 10.23
N VAL A 158 9.68 17.96 9.28
CA VAL A 158 10.50 16.75 9.40
C VAL A 158 11.86 16.99 8.77
N THR A 159 12.90 16.37 9.31
CA THR A 159 14.22 16.36 8.66
C THR A 159 14.37 15.04 7.91
N LEU A 160 14.59 15.09 6.62
CA LEU A 160 14.74 13.93 5.74
C LEU A 160 16.15 13.88 5.15
N PRO A 161 16.75 12.70 5.00
CA PRO A 161 18.02 12.53 4.30
C PRO A 161 17.90 12.85 2.80
N ALA A 162 19.02 12.79 2.07
CA ALA A 162 18.98 12.78 0.61
C ALA A 162 18.30 11.50 0.10
N GLY A 163 17.48 11.62 -0.93
CA GLY A 163 16.78 10.49 -1.52
C GLY A 163 15.41 10.83 -2.10
N GLU A 164 14.72 9.82 -2.55
CA GLU A 164 13.33 9.91 -3.00
C GLU A 164 12.40 9.42 -1.89
N HIS A 165 11.43 10.26 -1.49
CA HIS A 165 10.55 10.01 -0.36
C HIS A 165 9.09 10.03 -0.79
N GLN A 166 8.38 8.93 -0.52
CA GLN A 166 6.92 8.89 -0.63
C GLN A 166 6.32 9.43 0.67
N ILE A 167 5.47 10.43 0.55
CA ILE A 167 4.78 11.06 1.68
C ILE A 167 3.30 10.71 1.56
N MET A 168 2.77 10.07 2.59
CA MET A 168 1.37 9.69 2.71
C MET A 168 0.73 10.41 3.90
N LEU A 169 -0.52 10.84 3.75
CA LEU A 169 -1.30 11.47 4.81
C LEU A 169 -2.68 10.81 4.84
N GLY A 170 -3.19 10.52 6.02
CA GLY A 170 -4.47 9.85 6.16
C GLY A 170 -5.41 10.50 7.16
N CYS A 171 -6.70 10.27 6.95
CA CYS A 171 -7.77 10.68 7.86
C CYS A 171 -9.05 9.88 7.64
N THR A 172 -10.01 10.07 8.54
CA THR A 172 -11.43 9.72 8.34
C THR A 172 -12.24 10.99 8.29
N GLY A 173 -13.27 11.07 7.47
CA GLY A 173 -14.18 12.22 7.46
C GLY A 173 -14.99 12.31 8.76
N TRP A 174 -14.40 12.87 9.83
CA TRP A 174 -15.02 13.05 11.14
C TRP A 174 -16.30 13.89 11.06
N TRP A 175 -17.16 13.75 12.05
CA TRP A 175 -18.49 14.38 12.12
C TRP A 175 -19.37 14.08 10.90
N SER A 176 -19.09 12.95 10.24
CA SER A 176 -19.80 12.55 9.01
C SER A 176 -19.77 13.61 7.89
N MET A 177 -18.66 14.31 7.75
CA MET A 177 -18.45 15.38 6.77
C MET A 177 -17.31 15.03 5.83
N GLY A 178 -17.50 15.32 4.53
CA GLY A 178 -16.42 15.31 3.55
C GLY A 178 -15.68 16.65 3.54
N ARG A 179 -14.42 16.65 3.11
CA ARG A 179 -13.56 17.82 3.01
C ARG A 179 -12.70 17.74 1.77
N GLU A 180 -12.51 18.87 1.13
CA GLU A 180 -11.54 19.01 0.06
C GLU A 180 -10.33 19.77 0.62
N MET A 181 -9.19 19.13 0.60
CA MET A 181 -7.94 19.63 1.16
C MET A 181 -6.81 19.48 0.14
N ASP A 182 -5.81 20.35 0.26
CA ASP A 182 -4.56 20.27 -0.49
C ASP A 182 -3.39 20.09 0.47
N VAL A 183 -2.44 19.26 0.10
CA VAL A 183 -1.15 19.15 0.79
C VAL A 183 -0.10 19.90 -0.01
N TYR A 184 0.63 20.76 0.68
CA TYR A 184 1.78 21.47 0.15
C TYR A 184 3.04 21.05 0.92
N TYR A 185 4.18 21.16 0.25
CA TYR A 185 5.48 21.04 0.89
C TYR A 185 6.40 22.20 0.53
N SER A 186 7.36 22.48 1.40
CA SER A 186 8.51 23.35 1.10
C SER A 186 9.77 22.76 1.71
N VAL A 187 10.91 23.01 1.05
CA VAL A 187 12.22 22.51 1.44
C VAL A 187 13.03 23.69 1.99
N ASN A 188 13.60 23.54 3.20
CA ASN A 188 14.44 24.54 3.87
C ASN A 188 13.83 25.96 3.90
N GLY A 189 12.49 26.05 4.08
CA GLY A 189 11.75 27.31 4.10
C GLY A 189 11.65 28.01 2.75
N GLY A 190 11.91 27.31 1.66
CA GLY A 190 11.72 27.79 0.29
C GLY A 190 10.25 27.96 -0.10
N ALA A 191 10.00 28.14 -1.40
CA ALA A 191 8.66 28.27 -1.94
C ALA A 191 7.85 26.97 -1.75
N GLU A 192 6.57 27.10 -1.44
CA GLU A 192 5.66 25.97 -1.38
C GLU A 192 5.34 25.42 -2.77
N SER A 193 5.30 24.09 -2.87
CA SER A 193 4.79 23.33 -4.01
C SER A 193 3.65 22.45 -3.58
N LYS A 194 2.65 22.24 -4.41
CA LYS A 194 1.57 21.29 -4.13
C LYS A 194 2.12 19.87 -4.23
N LEU A 195 1.88 19.06 -3.21
CA LEU A 195 2.24 17.65 -3.19
C LEU A 195 1.12 16.80 -3.79
N CYS A 196 -0.09 16.94 -3.25
CA CYS A 196 -1.25 16.16 -3.69
C CYS A 196 -2.57 16.85 -3.28
N ASP A 197 -3.68 16.39 -3.87
CA ASP A 197 -5.03 16.57 -3.35
C ASP A 197 -5.25 15.58 -2.21
N PHE A 198 -5.94 16.00 -1.15
CA PHE A 198 -6.23 15.16 0.01
C PHE A 198 -7.68 15.33 0.44
N ASP A 199 -8.56 14.54 -0.14
CA ASP A 199 -10.00 14.64 0.09
C ASP A 199 -10.47 13.64 1.14
N ALA A 200 -11.02 14.15 2.25
CA ALA A 200 -11.61 13.31 3.28
C ALA A 200 -13.03 12.89 2.87
N VAL A 201 -13.25 11.60 2.72
CA VAL A 201 -14.57 11.03 2.46
C VAL A 201 -15.29 10.80 3.77
N LYS A 202 -16.58 11.19 3.80
CA LYS A 202 -17.46 11.04 4.96
C LYS A 202 -17.40 9.61 5.54
N SER A 203 -17.02 9.51 6.82
CA SER A 203 -17.00 8.26 7.59
C SER A 203 -16.21 7.11 6.95
N SER A 204 -15.25 7.44 6.08
CA SER A 204 -14.38 6.46 5.44
C SER A 204 -12.93 6.79 5.71
N GLU A 205 -12.12 5.77 5.89
CA GLU A 205 -10.66 5.91 5.93
C GLU A 205 -10.18 6.26 4.53
N THR A 206 -9.48 7.37 4.42
CA THR A 206 -8.90 7.88 3.17
C THR A 206 -7.47 8.29 3.39
N TYR A 207 -6.68 8.18 2.35
CA TYR A 207 -5.31 8.71 2.33
C TYR A 207 -5.01 9.33 0.97
N ALA A 208 -3.99 10.19 0.96
CA ALA A 208 -3.40 10.75 -0.24
C ALA A 208 -1.89 10.62 -0.16
N GLU A 209 -1.22 10.65 -1.31
CA GLU A 209 0.21 10.47 -1.40
C GLU A 209 0.84 11.34 -2.47
N GLY A 210 2.12 11.61 -2.31
CA GLY A 210 2.97 12.25 -3.29
C GLY A 210 4.43 11.94 -3.03
N THR A 211 5.28 12.18 -4.01
CA THR A 211 6.71 11.89 -3.93
C THR A 211 7.51 13.18 -4.05
N ILE A 212 8.59 13.27 -3.29
CA ILE A 212 9.58 14.35 -3.38
C ILE A 212 10.98 13.76 -3.51
N GLU A 213 11.87 14.45 -4.21
CA GLU A 213 13.27 14.10 -4.32
C GLU A 213 14.13 15.18 -3.63
N LEU A 214 15.04 14.76 -2.76
CA LEU A 214 15.96 15.63 -2.04
C LEU A 214 17.39 15.31 -2.43
N PRO A 215 18.15 16.28 -2.97
CA PRO A 215 19.55 16.08 -3.35
C PRO A 215 20.49 15.96 -2.15
N GLU A 216 20.09 16.46 -0.98
CA GLU A 216 20.81 16.44 0.29
C GLU A 216 19.81 16.43 1.46
N GLU A 217 20.30 16.17 2.67
CA GLU A 217 19.48 16.27 3.88
C GLU A 217 18.83 17.65 3.99
N ALA A 218 17.51 17.68 4.25
CA ALA A 218 16.77 18.93 4.30
C ALA A 218 15.61 18.89 5.33
N VAL A 219 15.21 20.07 5.78
CA VAL A 219 13.97 20.26 6.55
C VAL A 219 12.83 20.43 5.56
N VAL A 220 11.89 19.49 5.59
CA VAL A 220 10.67 19.52 4.80
C VAL A 220 9.51 19.98 5.68
N THR A 221 8.81 21.02 5.24
CA THR A 221 7.59 21.50 5.86
C THR A 221 6.41 20.98 5.06
N LEU A 222 5.49 20.25 5.71
CA LEU A 222 4.23 19.76 5.14
C LEU A 222 3.08 20.61 5.67
N THR A 223 2.20 21.07 4.79
CA THR A 223 1.07 21.93 5.14
C THR A 223 -0.21 21.41 4.54
N VAL A 224 -1.17 21.01 5.39
CA VAL A 224 -2.53 20.63 4.98
C VAL A 224 -3.40 21.87 5.00
N LYS A 225 -3.97 22.24 3.85
CA LYS A 225 -4.77 23.43 3.64
C LYS A 225 -6.18 23.07 3.19
N LYS A 226 -7.13 23.91 3.57
CA LYS A 226 -8.49 23.84 3.04
C LYS A 226 -8.49 24.23 1.56
N ALA A 227 -9.02 23.39 0.70
CA ALA A 227 -9.34 23.70 -0.69
C ALA A 227 -10.81 24.11 -0.81
N ALA A 228 -11.73 23.32 -0.25
CA ALA A 228 -13.16 23.65 -0.17
C ALA A 228 -13.84 22.93 1.02
N GLY A 229 -15.13 23.21 1.24
CA GLY A 229 -15.92 22.54 2.26
C GLY A 229 -15.56 22.97 3.69
N ASP A 230 -15.38 22.00 4.57
CA ASP A 230 -15.11 22.19 5.99
C ASP A 230 -13.62 22.37 6.33
N ASP A 231 -13.32 22.48 7.61
CA ASP A 231 -11.98 22.71 8.12
C ASP A 231 -11.04 21.53 7.82
N PRO A 232 -9.74 21.77 7.54
CA PRO A 232 -8.77 20.70 7.30
C PRO A 232 -8.62 19.78 8.50
N ILE A 233 -8.38 18.49 8.22
CA ILE A 233 -8.15 17.46 9.22
C ILE A 233 -6.95 16.61 8.82
N LEU A 234 -6.30 16.00 9.83
CA LEU A 234 -5.17 15.10 9.63
C LEU A 234 -5.11 14.10 10.77
N SER A 235 -5.10 12.81 10.45
CA SER A 235 -4.96 11.75 11.45
C SER A 235 -3.53 11.25 11.56
N TRP A 236 -2.84 11.07 10.44
CA TRP A 236 -1.47 10.57 10.45
C TRP A 236 -0.68 11.05 9.24
N ILE A 237 0.64 11.04 9.39
CA ILE A 237 1.63 11.22 8.31
C ILE A 237 2.54 10.00 8.31
N SER A 238 2.82 9.45 7.14
CA SER A 238 3.84 8.44 6.92
C SER A 238 4.78 8.89 5.82
N ILE A 239 6.07 8.73 6.03
CA ILE A 239 7.09 9.02 5.02
C ILE A 239 7.94 7.78 4.86
N SER A 240 8.14 7.33 3.63
CA SER A 240 8.92 6.14 3.29
C SER A 240 10.03 6.48 2.32
N ASP A 241 11.21 5.88 2.52
CA ASP A 241 12.30 5.90 1.55
C ASP A 241 11.94 5.00 0.36
N VAL A 242 11.78 5.60 -0.82
CA VAL A 242 11.53 4.90 -2.08
C VAL A 242 12.69 5.07 -3.07
N THR A 243 13.83 5.51 -2.55
CA THR A 243 15.05 5.68 -3.34
C THR A 243 15.44 4.36 -3.99
N LYS A 244 15.41 4.31 -5.29
CA LYS A 244 15.87 3.14 -6.03
C LYS A 244 17.37 2.95 -5.80
N ALA A 245 17.77 1.72 -5.47
CA ALA A 245 19.18 1.37 -5.49
C ALA A 245 19.77 1.76 -6.87
N PRO A 246 20.94 2.39 -6.92
CA PRO A 246 21.59 2.68 -8.19
C PRO A 246 21.70 1.38 -8.98
N ASP A 247 21.33 1.44 -10.26
CA ASP A 247 21.44 0.33 -11.18
C ASP A 247 22.87 -0.24 -11.08
N PRO A 248 23.05 -1.54 -10.86
CA PRO A 248 24.40 -2.09 -10.70
C PRO A 248 25.24 -1.63 -11.88
N THR A 249 26.32 -0.91 -11.56
CA THR A 249 27.29 -0.44 -12.56
C THR A 249 27.63 -1.64 -13.44
N PRO A 250 27.48 -1.57 -14.76
CA PRO A 250 27.86 -2.68 -15.62
C PRO A 250 29.29 -3.08 -15.25
N ASP A 251 29.44 -4.38 -14.97
CA ASP A 251 30.74 -5.00 -14.66
C ASP A 251 31.73 -4.50 -15.70
N PRO A 252 32.91 -3.93 -15.32
CA PRO A 252 33.86 -3.46 -16.29
C PRO A 252 34.15 -4.60 -17.26
N ASP A 253 33.89 -4.33 -18.54
CA ASP A 253 34.11 -5.20 -19.65
C ASP A 253 35.45 -5.96 -19.46
N PRO A 254 35.47 -7.29 -19.43
CA PRO A 254 36.70 -8.02 -19.15
C PRO A 254 37.78 -7.52 -20.09
N THR A 255 38.88 -7.06 -19.52
CA THR A 255 40.07 -6.64 -20.28
C THR A 255 40.36 -7.66 -21.36
N PRO A 256 40.46 -7.26 -22.64
CA PRO A 256 40.72 -8.23 -23.71
C PRO A 256 41.99 -8.98 -23.38
N ASP A 257 41.85 -10.31 -23.33
CA ASP A 257 42.97 -11.25 -23.22
C ASP A 257 43.97 -10.99 -24.34
N PRO A 258 45.29 -10.97 -24.09
CA PRO A 258 46.28 -10.74 -25.14
C PRO A 258 46.12 -11.75 -26.26
N ASP A 259 45.98 -11.20 -27.47
CA ASP A 259 45.77 -11.87 -28.76
C ASP A 259 46.59 -13.17 -28.90
N PRO A 260 45.97 -14.36 -29.02
CA PRO A 260 46.70 -15.58 -29.33
C PRO A 260 47.17 -15.51 -30.76
N THR A 261 48.43 -15.86 -30.97
CA THR A 261 49.07 -16.06 -32.27
C THR A 261 48.16 -16.81 -33.26
N PRO A 262 48.06 -16.37 -34.54
CA PRO A 262 47.10 -16.94 -35.49
C PRO A 262 47.41 -18.42 -35.79
N ASP A 263 46.44 -19.27 -35.47
CA ASP A 263 46.37 -20.68 -35.91
C ASP A 263 45.72 -20.74 -37.29
N PRO A 264 46.10 -21.65 -38.17
CA PRO A 264 45.64 -21.66 -39.54
C PRO A 264 44.14 -21.95 -39.69
N ASP A 265 43.52 -21.12 -40.52
CA ASP A 265 42.14 -21.00 -40.97
C ASP A 265 41.33 -22.32 -41.00
N PRO A 266 40.29 -22.47 -40.15
CA PRO A 266 39.25 -23.45 -40.33
C PRO A 266 38.10 -22.91 -41.18
N THR A 267 37.65 -23.69 -42.11
CA THR A 267 36.48 -23.59 -42.99
C THR A 267 35.28 -22.92 -42.31
N PRO A 268 34.52 -21.99 -42.96
CA PRO A 268 33.43 -21.26 -42.35
C PRO A 268 32.31 -22.19 -41.89
N THR A 269 32.08 -22.19 -40.59
CA THR A 269 30.87 -22.72 -39.96
C THR A 269 29.74 -21.69 -40.15
N PRO A 270 28.49 -22.11 -40.41
CA PRO A 270 27.38 -21.20 -40.59
C PRO A 270 27.12 -20.39 -39.31
N ASP A 271 26.81 -19.09 -39.50
CA ASP A 271 26.47 -18.09 -38.54
C ASP A 271 25.46 -18.61 -37.47
N PRO A 272 25.71 -18.49 -36.16
CA PRO A 272 24.71 -18.83 -35.18
C PRO A 272 23.53 -17.87 -35.30
N ASP A 273 22.33 -18.43 -35.42
CA ASP A 273 21.04 -17.81 -35.39
C ASP A 273 20.97 -16.79 -34.22
N PRO A 274 20.37 -15.60 -34.38
CA PRO A 274 20.37 -14.57 -33.35
C PRO A 274 19.78 -15.11 -32.03
N THR A 275 20.48 -14.83 -30.93
CA THR A 275 20.05 -15.19 -29.58
C THR A 275 18.62 -14.65 -29.36
N PRO A 276 17.66 -15.47 -28.96
CA PRO A 276 16.28 -15.00 -28.73
C PRO A 276 16.27 -13.95 -27.64
N GLU A 277 15.54 -12.87 -27.91
CA GLU A 277 15.20 -11.83 -26.97
C GLU A 277 14.64 -12.45 -25.65
N PRO A 278 14.92 -11.91 -24.46
CA PRO A 278 14.47 -12.52 -23.21
C PRO A 278 12.96 -12.70 -23.23
N ALA A 279 12.51 -13.94 -23.11
CA ALA A 279 11.11 -14.30 -23.12
C ALA A 279 10.39 -13.63 -21.93
N HIS A 280 9.24 -12.98 -22.19
CA HIS A 280 8.38 -12.47 -21.12
C HIS A 280 7.96 -13.62 -20.18
N ALA A 281 7.86 -13.32 -18.89
CA ALA A 281 7.32 -14.28 -17.91
C ALA A 281 5.83 -14.57 -18.21
N ASP A 282 5.39 -15.79 -17.95
CA ASP A 282 4.00 -16.19 -18.12
C ASP A 282 3.07 -15.38 -17.22
N GLY A 283 1.91 -15.01 -17.75
CA GLY A 283 0.90 -14.22 -17.05
C GLY A 283 0.67 -12.84 -17.65
N LEU A 284 -0.09 -12.00 -16.95
CA LEU A 284 -0.34 -10.63 -17.37
C LEU A 284 0.88 -9.76 -17.03
N ALA A 285 1.42 -9.07 -18.02
CA ALA A 285 2.57 -8.18 -17.85
C ALA A 285 2.30 -7.08 -16.81
N ASN A 286 3.34 -6.65 -16.08
CA ASN A 286 3.29 -5.55 -15.11
C ASN A 286 3.59 -4.17 -15.70
N SER A 287 3.80 -4.09 -17.00
CA SER A 287 3.99 -2.83 -17.74
C SER A 287 3.36 -2.95 -19.13
N PRO A 288 2.88 -1.84 -19.69
CA PRO A 288 2.41 -1.84 -21.08
C PRO A 288 3.59 -1.96 -22.04
N GLU A 289 3.33 -2.55 -23.19
CA GLU A 289 4.26 -2.56 -24.31
C GLU A 289 4.37 -1.18 -24.98
N ALA A 290 5.30 -1.05 -25.94
CA ALA A 290 5.56 0.21 -26.64
C ALA A 290 4.32 0.80 -27.36
N ASP A 291 3.31 -0.02 -27.65
CA ASP A 291 2.02 0.38 -28.22
C ASP A 291 0.99 0.86 -27.15
N GLY A 292 1.42 0.89 -25.87
CA GLY A 292 0.57 1.26 -24.73
C GLY A 292 -0.40 0.15 -24.30
N SER A 293 -0.26 -1.06 -24.82
CA SER A 293 -1.15 -2.19 -24.54
C SER A 293 -0.56 -3.15 -23.53
N TRP A 294 -1.43 -3.75 -22.71
CA TRP A 294 -1.05 -4.77 -21.74
C TRP A 294 -1.36 -6.15 -22.32
N TYR A 295 -0.37 -7.05 -22.29
CA TYR A 295 -0.47 -8.38 -22.86
C TYR A 295 -0.33 -9.49 -21.83
N TYR A 296 -1.00 -10.59 -22.10
CA TYR A 296 -0.90 -11.84 -21.37
C TYR A 296 0.01 -12.81 -22.13
N TYR A 297 1.02 -13.33 -21.47
CA TYR A 297 2.05 -14.16 -22.05
C TYR A 297 1.95 -15.61 -21.60
N LEU A 298 2.28 -16.55 -22.50
CA LEU A 298 2.52 -17.96 -22.23
C LEU A 298 3.74 -18.39 -23.04
N ASP A 299 4.67 -19.11 -22.41
CA ASP A 299 5.93 -19.55 -23.00
C ASP A 299 6.69 -18.37 -23.66
N GLY A 300 6.65 -17.19 -23.00
CA GLY A 300 7.32 -15.98 -23.46
C GLY A 300 6.72 -15.31 -24.69
N LYS A 301 5.53 -15.69 -25.13
CA LYS A 301 4.82 -15.12 -26.29
C LYS A 301 3.43 -14.63 -25.90
N VAL A 302 2.94 -13.62 -26.62
CA VAL A 302 1.55 -13.16 -26.45
C VAL A 302 0.60 -14.34 -26.68
N ALA A 303 -0.24 -14.61 -25.71
CA ALA A 303 -1.19 -15.73 -25.72
C ALA A 303 -2.49 -15.36 -26.46
N GLU A 304 -2.42 -15.13 -27.77
CA GLU A 304 -3.53 -14.67 -28.61
C GLU A 304 -4.80 -15.56 -28.54
N GLY A 305 -4.67 -16.80 -28.14
CA GLY A 305 -5.81 -17.72 -27.95
C GLY A 305 -6.48 -17.61 -26.59
N VAL A 306 -5.98 -16.79 -25.66
CA VAL A 306 -6.45 -16.70 -24.28
C VAL A 306 -7.42 -15.56 -24.10
N THR A 307 -8.65 -15.90 -23.64
CA THR A 307 -9.65 -14.96 -23.13
C THR A 307 -9.98 -15.37 -21.72
N THR A 308 -9.71 -14.52 -20.74
CA THR A 308 -9.82 -14.83 -19.30
C THR A 308 -9.86 -13.55 -18.45
N VAL A 309 -9.87 -13.72 -17.13
CA VAL A 309 -9.60 -12.64 -16.16
C VAL A 309 -8.29 -12.96 -15.46
N ALA A 310 -7.33 -12.06 -15.52
CA ALA A 310 -6.00 -12.25 -14.95
C ALA A 310 -5.55 -11.05 -14.11
N GLN A 311 -4.65 -11.31 -13.16
CA GLN A 311 -4.09 -10.32 -12.25
C GLN A 311 -2.66 -9.96 -12.64
N ASN A 312 -2.31 -8.69 -12.39
CA ASN A 312 -0.93 -8.22 -12.28
C ASN A 312 -0.77 -7.31 -11.05
N ALA A 313 0.35 -6.63 -10.92
CA ALA A 313 0.62 -5.72 -9.79
C ALA A 313 -0.38 -4.55 -9.66
N TYR A 314 -1.16 -4.24 -10.69
CA TYR A 314 -2.09 -3.10 -10.72
C TYR A 314 -3.57 -3.52 -10.55
N GLY A 315 -3.87 -4.82 -10.55
CA GLY A 315 -5.25 -5.31 -10.34
C GLY A 315 -5.64 -6.47 -11.24
N TRP A 316 -6.95 -6.73 -11.29
CA TRP A 316 -7.56 -7.79 -12.08
C TRP A 316 -8.19 -7.23 -13.34
N PHE A 317 -7.83 -7.77 -14.49
CA PHE A 317 -8.20 -7.26 -15.81
C PHE A 317 -8.81 -8.33 -16.69
N TYR A 318 -9.73 -7.92 -17.55
CA TYR A 318 -10.26 -8.78 -18.60
C TYR A 318 -9.28 -8.86 -19.78
N ILE A 319 -8.92 -10.07 -20.11
CA ILE A 319 -8.04 -10.41 -21.22
C ILE A 319 -8.88 -10.91 -22.39
N ASN A 320 -8.73 -10.32 -23.53
CA ASN A 320 -9.39 -10.68 -24.77
C ASN A 320 -8.34 -10.99 -25.82
N HIS A 321 -8.21 -12.28 -26.22
CA HIS A 321 -7.20 -12.74 -27.18
C HIS A 321 -5.78 -12.26 -26.82
N GLY A 322 -5.37 -12.51 -25.56
CA GLY A 322 -4.03 -12.19 -25.06
C GLY A 322 -3.76 -10.72 -24.75
N LYS A 323 -4.76 -9.83 -24.86
CA LYS A 323 -4.62 -8.39 -24.63
C LYS A 323 -5.67 -7.91 -23.63
N VAL A 324 -5.32 -6.96 -22.76
CA VAL A 324 -6.31 -6.31 -21.89
C VAL A 324 -7.27 -5.48 -22.74
N ASP A 325 -8.56 -5.72 -22.56
CA ASP A 325 -9.62 -5.00 -23.26
C ASP A 325 -10.38 -4.08 -22.30
N PHE A 326 -9.95 -2.82 -22.24
CA PHE A 326 -10.58 -1.78 -21.40
C PHE A 326 -11.96 -1.33 -21.91
N SER A 327 -12.42 -1.80 -23.06
CA SER A 327 -13.76 -1.47 -23.56
C SER A 327 -14.83 -2.44 -23.02
N TYR A 328 -14.44 -3.61 -22.51
CA TYR A 328 -15.36 -4.64 -22.09
C TYR A 328 -16.07 -4.31 -20.77
N THR A 329 -17.38 -4.48 -20.75
CA THR A 329 -18.21 -4.43 -19.53
C THR A 329 -19.21 -5.59 -19.58
N GLY A 330 -19.19 -6.45 -18.53
CA GLY A 330 -20.02 -7.64 -18.51
C GLY A 330 -19.57 -8.64 -17.46
N LEU A 331 -19.94 -9.91 -17.62
CA LEU A 331 -19.40 -11.01 -16.83
C LEU A 331 -18.34 -11.76 -17.63
N ALA A 332 -17.19 -12.00 -17.01
CA ALA A 332 -16.11 -12.82 -17.57
C ALA A 332 -15.68 -13.89 -16.57
N GLN A 333 -15.13 -14.99 -17.07
CA GLN A 333 -14.76 -16.15 -16.27
C GLN A 333 -13.24 -16.41 -16.29
N ASN A 334 -12.74 -16.90 -15.16
CA ASN A 334 -11.44 -17.54 -15.06
C ASN A 334 -11.55 -18.86 -14.25
N ALA A 335 -10.44 -19.45 -13.86
CA ALA A 335 -10.39 -20.67 -13.06
C ALA A 335 -11.07 -20.53 -11.68
N TYR A 336 -11.20 -19.31 -11.17
CA TYR A 336 -11.81 -19.00 -9.85
C TYR A 336 -13.31 -18.70 -9.92
N GLY A 337 -13.87 -18.48 -11.11
CA GLY A 337 -15.31 -18.25 -11.29
C GLY A 337 -15.66 -17.11 -12.24
N TRP A 338 -16.89 -16.56 -12.05
CA TRP A 338 -17.42 -15.45 -12.83
C TRP A 338 -17.20 -14.12 -12.11
N TRP A 339 -16.70 -13.14 -12.81
CA TRP A 339 -16.35 -11.81 -12.33
C TRP A 339 -17.15 -10.73 -13.04
N LYS A 340 -17.62 -9.73 -12.31
CA LYS A 340 -18.15 -8.50 -12.94
C LYS A 340 -17.00 -7.64 -13.42
N ILE A 341 -17.02 -7.30 -14.70
CA ILE A 341 -16.05 -6.42 -15.33
C ILE A 341 -16.71 -5.10 -15.69
N VAL A 342 -16.07 -4.01 -15.40
CA VAL A 342 -16.48 -2.65 -15.80
C VAL A 342 -15.25 -1.95 -16.40
N GLY A 343 -15.36 -1.60 -17.71
CA GLY A 343 -14.23 -0.95 -18.40
C GLY A 343 -12.94 -1.77 -18.38
N GLY A 344 -13.04 -3.10 -18.53
CA GLY A 344 -11.89 -4.01 -18.56
C GLY A 344 -11.32 -4.41 -17.19
N VAL A 345 -11.84 -3.83 -16.09
CA VAL A 345 -11.35 -4.06 -14.72
C VAL A 345 -12.41 -4.81 -13.90
N VAL A 346 -11.98 -5.71 -13.00
CA VAL A 346 -12.90 -6.41 -12.10
C VAL A 346 -13.51 -5.42 -11.10
N ASP A 347 -14.84 -5.42 -11.02
CA ASP A 347 -15.59 -4.65 -10.03
C ASP A 347 -15.87 -5.51 -8.79
N PHE A 348 -15.01 -5.38 -7.77
CA PHE A 348 -15.15 -6.06 -6.48
C PHE A 348 -16.29 -5.51 -5.59
N ASN A 349 -16.90 -4.38 -5.97
CA ASN A 349 -18.00 -3.79 -5.21
C ASN A 349 -19.37 -4.23 -5.75
N CYS A 350 -19.40 -5.02 -6.81
CA CYS A 350 -20.64 -5.48 -7.41
C CYS A 350 -21.37 -6.45 -6.48
N ASN A 351 -22.57 -6.06 -6.04
CA ASN A 351 -23.48 -6.90 -5.26
C ASN A 351 -24.86 -6.90 -5.93
N GLY A 352 -25.20 -7.97 -6.62
CA GLY A 352 -26.47 -8.00 -7.33
C GLY A 352 -26.67 -9.19 -8.26
N LEU A 353 -27.69 -9.08 -9.09
CA LEU A 353 -27.95 -10.01 -10.18
C LEU A 353 -27.40 -9.44 -11.48
N GLU A 354 -26.52 -10.18 -12.11
CA GLU A 354 -25.95 -9.87 -13.41
C GLU A 354 -26.26 -10.98 -14.40
N ALA A 355 -26.41 -10.65 -15.68
CA ALA A 355 -26.74 -11.61 -16.71
C ALA A 355 -25.63 -11.71 -17.76
N ASN A 356 -25.46 -12.92 -18.30
CA ASN A 356 -24.69 -13.19 -19.52
C ASN A 356 -25.45 -14.16 -20.42
N GLU A 357 -24.84 -14.64 -21.47
CA GLU A 357 -25.42 -15.60 -22.41
C GLU A 357 -25.81 -16.96 -21.78
N TYR A 358 -25.24 -17.28 -20.61
CA TYR A 358 -25.52 -18.52 -19.86
C TYR A 358 -26.63 -18.35 -18.80
N GLY A 359 -27.09 -17.11 -18.54
CA GLY A 359 -28.18 -16.85 -17.60
C GLY A 359 -27.91 -15.74 -16.59
N TRP A 360 -28.66 -15.81 -15.47
CA TRP A 360 -28.54 -14.86 -14.37
C TRP A 360 -27.63 -15.37 -13.26
N TRP A 361 -26.73 -14.54 -12.81
CA TRP A 361 -25.73 -14.85 -11.79
C TRP A 361 -25.86 -13.88 -10.62
N LYS A 362 -25.82 -14.39 -9.41
CA LYS A 362 -25.66 -13.56 -8.22
C LYS A 362 -24.16 -13.31 -8.03
N VAL A 363 -23.75 -12.07 -8.25
CA VAL A 363 -22.38 -11.61 -7.99
C VAL A 363 -22.35 -11.02 -6.59
N THR A 364 -21.33 -11.38 -5.82
CA THR A 364 -21.04 -10.80 -4.49
C THR A 364 -19.56 -10.44 -4.48
N GLY A 365 -19.27 -9.16 -4.33
CA GLY A 365 -17.91 -8.63 -4.17
C GLY A 365 -17.39 -8.80 -2.74
#